data_e52699992795433717e4490f92a55053
#
_entry.id   e52699992795433717e4490f92a55053
#
_cell.length_a   1.000
_cell.length_b   1.000
_cell.length_c   1.000
_cell.angle_alpha   90.00
_cell.angle_beta   90.00
_cell.angle_gamma   90.00
#
_symmetry.space_group_name_H-M   'P 1'
#
loop_
_entity.id
_entity.type
_entity.pdbx_description
1 polymer ?
#
loop_
_entity_poly.entity_id
_entity_poly.type
_entity_poly.pdbx_seq_one_letter_code
_entity_poly.pdbx_strand_id
1 'polypeptide(L)'
;MRYYEGVVFSEEITAPFCFLYREKKGLSMKKQNDLVKLALASMFLALAFVMPFLTGQIPQIGSKLCPMHIPVILCGYVCGAPWGLVVGFIAPLLRSVTLGMPPLFPTAFAMAFALAVYGFMSGLLYRKLSKNKANVYISLVVSMIVGRLVWGIVQLCCVGFDISKFSLATFWTGAVVNAIPGIIIQLVLIPIIVMAL
;
A
#
# COMPACT_ATOMS: atom_id res chain seq x y z
N MET A 1 14.48 2.66 48.17
CA MET A 1 15.90 2.43 47.83
C MET A 1 16.00 1.16 46.98
N ARG A 2 16.41 1.22 45.73
CA ARG A 2 16.76 0.07 44.91
C ARG A 2 18.26 0.02 44.69
N TYR A 3 18.88 -1.07 45.04
CA TYR A 3 20.31 -1.32 44.78
C TYR A 3 20.50 -1.77 43.32
N TYR A 4 21.31 -1.04 42.56
CA TYR A 4 21.90 -1.51 41.31
C TYR A 4 23.42 -1.39 41.45
N GLU A 5 24.12 -2.52 41.43
CA GLU A 5 25.59 -2.66 41.40
C GLU A 5 26.38 -1.78 42.41
N GLY A 6 26.03 -1.83 43.70
CA GLY A 6 26.88 -1.32 44.79
C GLY A 6 26.94 0.20 44.96
N VAL A 7 26.15 0.98 44.23
CA VAL A 7 26.12 2.46 44.35
C VAL A 7 24.74 2.89 44.82
N VAL A 8 24.68 3.60 45.95
CA VAL A 8 23.46 4.21 46.50
C VAL A 8 23.26 5.56 45.83
N PHE A 9 22.32 5.70 44.92
CA PHE A 9 21.89 6.97 44.36
C PHE A 9 20.62 7.46 45.07
N SER A 10 20.61 8.74 45.46
CA SER A 10 19.39 9.39 45.97
C SER A 10 18.35 9.52 44.86
N GLU A 11 17.06 9.36 45.21
CA GLU A 11 15.94 9.35 44.22
C GLU A 11 15.87 10.65 43.39
N GLU A 12 16.34 11.77 43.91
CA GLU A 12 16.34 13.07 43.21
C GLU A 12 17.34 13.15 42.04
N ILE A 13 18.45 12.38 42.07
CA ILE A 13 19.49 12.40 41.04
C ILE A 13 19.18 11.37 39.93
N THR A 14 18.44 10.30 40.25
CA THR A 14 18.17 9.21 39.33
C THR A 14 16.96 9.48 38.41
N ALA A 15 16.01 10.31 38.85
CA ALA A 15 14.80 10.59 38.08
C ALA A 15 15.07 11.21 36.68
N PRO A 16 15.89 12.27 36.53
CA PRO A 16 16.16 12.83 35.20
C PRO A 16 16.97 11.90 34.32
N PHE A 17 17.89 11.10 34.90
CA PHE A 17 18.70 10.15 34.12
C PHE A 17 17.88 8.96 33.66
N CYS A 18 16.96 8.47 34.47
CA CYS A 18 16.04 7.39 34.09
C CYS A 18 15.05 7.86 33.00
N PHE A 19 14.60 9.11 33.04
CA PHE A 19 13.77 9.73 32.03
C PHE A 19 14.50 9.83 30.69
N LEU A 20 15.73 10.35 30.66
CA LEU A 20 16.57 10.45 29.47
C LEU A 20 16.93 9.08 28.88
N TYR A 21 17.19 8.09 29.72
CA TYR A 21 17.45 6.72 29.29
C TYR A 21 16.21 6.08 28.64
N ARG A 22 15.04 6.31 29.23
CA ARG A 22 13.75 5.82 28.70
C ARG A 22 13.40 6.47 27.36
N GLU A 23 13.68 7.77 27.25
CA GLU A 23 13.47 8.52 26.00
C GLU A 23 14.41 8.04 24.89
N LYS A 24 15.72 7.88 25.17
CA LYS A 24 16.69 7.32 24.23
C LYS A 24 16.34 5.89 23.80
N LYS A 25 15.87 5.03 24.71
CA LYS A 25 15.43 3.67 24.39
C LYS A 25 14.17 3.69 23.53
N GLY A 26 13.22 4.57 23.79
CA GLY A 26 12.02 4.75 22.98
C GLY A 26 12.33 5.23 21.55
N LEU A 27 13.25 6.19 21.40
CA LEU A 27 13.71 6.67 20.11
C LEU A 27 14.46 5.59 19.31
N SER A 28 15.32 4.78 19.97
CA SER A 28 16.03 3.68 19.35
C SER A 28 15.07 2.59 18.85
N MET A 29 14.07 2.20 19.65
CA MET A 29 13.06 1.22 19.28
C MET A 29 12.16 1.72 18.13
N LYS A 30 11.80 3.01 18.13
CA LYS A 30 11.02 3.62 17.04
C LYS A 30 11.81 3.58 15.73
N LYS A 31 13.08 3.97 15.75
CA LYS A 31 13.98 3.94 14.59
C LYS A 31 14.16 2.53 14.04
N GLN A 32 14.31 1.53 14.90
CA GLN A 32 14.42 0.13 14.50
C GLN A 32 13.13 -0.37 13.83
N ASN A 33 11.96 -0.01 14.36
CA ASN A 33 10.68 -0.35 13.75
C ASN A 33 10.49 0.30 12.38
N ASP A 34 10.98 1.52 12.18
CA ASP A 34 10.88 2.21 10.90
C ASP A 34 11.84 1.61 9.85
N LEU A 35 13.03 1.16 10.25
CA LEU A 35 13.95 0.41 9.37
C LEU A 35 13.37 -0.92 8.92
N VAL A 36 12.72 -1.67 9.81
CA VAL A 36 12.05 -2.93 9.46
C VAL A 36 10.91 -2.68 8.48
N LYS A 37 10.11 -1.62 8.69
CA LYS A 37 9.05 -1.24 7.75
C LYS A 37 9.59 -0.82 6.39
N LEU A 38 10.71 -0.11 6.35
CA LEU A 38 11.38 0.25 5.11
C LEU A 38 11.83 -0.99 4.34
N ALA A 39 12.46 -1.96 5.02
CA ALA A 39 12.89 -3.21 4.41
C ALA A 39 11.71 -4.03 3.87
N LEU A 40 10.61 -4.12 4.62
CA LEU A 40 9.39 -4.77 4.18
C LEU A 40 8.73 -4.03 3.00
N ALA A 41 8.68 -2.71 3.03
CA ALA A 41 8.12 -1.90 1.95
C ALA A 41 8.91 -2.07 0.66
N SER A 42 10.25 -2.11 0.73
CA SER A 42 11.10 -2.38 -0.44
C SER A 42 10.91 -3.80 -0.99
N MET A 43 10.69 -4.80 -0.13
CA MET A 43 10.35 -6.15 -0.55
C MET A 43 8.98 -6.19 -1.27
N PHE A 44 7.97 -5.49 -0.76
CA PHE A 44 6.68 -5.38 -1.44
C PHE A 44 6.76 -4.62 -2.75
N LEU A 45 7.63 -3.60 -2.84
CA LEU A 45 7.89 -2.89 -4.10
C LEU A 45 8.52 -3.82 -5.14
N ALA A 46 9.52 -4.61 -4.75
CA ALA A 46 10.14 -5.61 -5.62
C ALA A 46 9.11 -6.66 -6.08
N LEU A 47 8.26 -7.13 -5.17
CA LEU A 47 7.19 -8.07 -5.49
C LEU A 47 6.16 -7.46 -6.47
N ALA A 48 5.79 -6.18 -6.27
CA ALA A 48 4.90 -5.46 -7.19
C ALA A 48 5.52 -5.32 -8.59
N PHE A 49 6.83 -5.18 -8.67
CA PHE A 49 7.55 -5.11 -9.94
C PHE A 49 7.60 -6.46 -10.65
N VAL A 50 7.84 -7.56 -9.91
CA VAL A 50 7.99 -8.91 -10.46
C VAL A 50 6.64 -9.58 -10.78
N MET A 51 5.59 -9.34 -9.99
CA MET A 51 4.28 -10.00 -10.15
C MET A 51 3.71 -9.98 -11.58
N PRO A 52 3.79 -8.87 -12.35
CA PRO A 52 3.28 -8.87 -13.71
C PRO A 52 4.05 -9.77 -14.69
N PHE A 53 5.28 -10.19 -14.38
CA PHE A 53 6.01 -11.19 -15.17
C PHE A 53 5.35 -12.57 -15.09
N LEU A 54 4.71 -12.90 -13.97
CA LEU A 54 3.97 -14.15 -13.81
C LEU A 54 2.76 -14.26 -14.75
N THR A 55 2.25 -13.12 -15.23
CA THR A 55 1.18 -13.08 -16.24
C THR A 55 1.71 -13.07 -17.68
N GLY A 56 3.01 -13.37 -17.88
CA GLY A 56 3.66 -13.44 -19.18
C GLY A 56 3.76 -12.10 -19.90
N GLN A 57 3.59 -10.98 -19.20
CA GLN A 57 3.54 -9.62 -19.76
C GLN A 57 2.49 -9.42 -20.86
N ILE A 58 1.49 -10.31 -20.93
CA ILE A 58 0.40 -10.19 -21.89
C ILE A 58 -0.54 -9.07 -21.43
N PRO A 59 -0.67 -7.95 -22.20
CA PRO A 59 -1.42 -6.77 -21.74
C PRO A 59 -2.88 -7.08 -21.38
N GLN A 60 -3.52 -7.97 -22.13
CA GLN A 60 -4.93 -8.36 -21.91
C GLN A 60 -5.11 -9.15 -20.62
N ILE A 61 -4.16 -10.02 -20.25
CA ILE A 61 -4.21 -10.81 -19.01
C ILE A 61 -3.78 -9.92 -17.83
N GLY A 62 -2.74 -9.12 -18.00
CA GLY A 62 -2.22 -8.22 -16.98
C GLY A 62 -3.24 -7.16 -16.54
N SER A 63 -4.00 -6.60 -17.49
CA SER A 63 -5.07 -5.62 -17.19
C SER A 63 -6.24 -6.24 -16.44
N LYS A 64 -6.58 -7.51 -16.72
CA LYS A 64 -7.66 -8.23 -16.05
C LYS A 64 -7.30 -8.73 -14.65
N LEU A 65 -6.08 -9.21 -14.45
CA LEU A 65 -5.61 -9.78 -13.17
C LEU A 65 -5.14 -8.72 -12.18
N CYS A 66 -4.72 -7.56 -12.66
CA CYS A 66 -4.21 -6.45 -11.83
C CYS A 66 -3.19 -6.91 -10.76
N PRO A 67 -2.14 -7.68 -11.13
CA PRO A 67 -1.28 -8.37 -10.17
C PRO A 67 -0.50 -7.42 -9.27
N MET A 68 -0.20 -6.20 -9.73
CA MET A 68 0.51 -5.18 -8.93
C MET A 68 -0.29 -4.68 -7.72
N HIS A 69 -1.63 -4.81 -7.73
CA HIS A 69 -2.47 -4.32 -6.63
C HIS A 69 -2.27 -5.16 -5.37
N ILE A 70 -2.04 -6.46 -5.50
CA ILE A 70 -1.91 -7.39 -4.37
C ILE A 70 -0.78 -6.99 -3.44
N PRO A 71 0.50 -6.86 -3.86
CA PRO A 71 1.58 -6.48 -2.98
C PRO A 71 1.45 -5.05 -2.43
N VAL A 72 0.85 -4.12 -3.18
CA VAL A 72 0.64 -2.74 -2.71
C VAL A 72 -0.38 -2.70 -1.57
N ILE A 73 -1.51 -3.41 -1.70
CA ILE A 73 -2.52 -3.50 -0.65
C ILE A 73 -1.96 -4.21 0.58
N LEU A 74 -1.21 -5.32 0.39
CA LEU A 74 -0.53 -6.03 1.49
C LEU A 74 0.49 -5.14 2.20
N CYS A 75 1.25 -4.32 1.46
CA CYS A 75 2.13 -3.33 2.06
C CYS A 75 1.35 -2.34 2.95
N GLY A 76 0.18 -1.88 2.51
CA GLY A 76 -0.71 -1.05 3.32
C GLY A 76 -1.13 -1.72 4.63
N TYR A 77 -1.49 -3.00 4.59
CA TYR A 77 -1.88 -3.76 5.78
C TYR A 77 -0.70 -4.01 6.74
N VAL A 78 0.47 -4.38 6.23
CA VAL A 78 1.63 -4.79 7.04
C VAL A 78 2.44 -3.59 7.53
N CYS A 79 2.85 -2.71 6.61
CA CYS A 79 3.72 -1.57 6.92
C CYS A 79 2.93 -0.33 7.35
N GLY A 80 1.65 -0.26 6.99
CA GLY A 80 0.74 0.85 7.29
C GLY A 80 0.55 1.82 6.14
N ALA A 81 -0.43 2.73 6.31
CA ALA A 81 -0.89 3.65 5.28
C ALA A 81 0.22 4.46 4.56
N PRO A 82 1.19 5.11 5.24
CA PRO A 82 2.21 5.91 4.56
C PRO A 82 3.10 5.08 3.64
N TRP A 83 3.47 3.87 4.06
CA TRP A 83 4.31 2.98 3.25
C TRP A 83 3.55 2.39 2.07
N GLY A 84 2.27 2.02 2.27
CA GLY A 84 1.39 1.58 1.19
C GLY A 84 1.19 2.66 0.13
N LEU A 85 1.07 3.94 0.53
CA LEU A 85 0.98 5.07 -0.39
C LEU A 85 2.25 5.20 -1.24
N VAL A 86 3.42 5.22 -0.59
CA VAL A 86 4.72 5.39 -1.27
C VAL A 86 4.99 4.26 -2.26
N VAL A 87 4.81 3.00 -1.82
CA VAL A 87 5.00 1.83 -2.68
C VAL A 87 4.00 1.83 -3.84
N GLY A 88 2.72 2.15 -3.57
CA GLY A 88 1.69 2.22 -4.60
C GLY A 88 1.96 3.30 -5.65
N PHE A 89 2.50 4.44 -5.25
CA PHE A 89 2.85 5.52 -6.17
C PHE A 89 4.07 5.17 -7.04
N ILE A 90 5.12 4.61 -6.44
CA ILE A 90 6.39 4.33 -7.12
C ILE A 90 6.28 3.13 -8.05
N ALA A 91 5.55 2.06 -7.67
CA ALA A 91 5.55 0.79 -8.39
C ALA A 91 5.18 0.90 -9.89
N PRO A 92 4.07 1.57 -10.30
CA PRO A 92 3.72 1.66 -11.71
C PRO A 92 4.63 2.60 -12.50
N LEU A 93 5.15 3.67 -11.86
CA LEU A 93 6.09 4.59 -12.49
C LEU A 93 7.43 3.90 -12.76
N LEU A 94 7.97 3.20 -11.76
CA LEU A 94 9.20 2.41 -11.90
C LEU A 94 9.06 1.40 -13.05
N ARG A 95 7.96 0.69 -13.12
CA ARG A 95 7.70 -0.28 -14.18
C ARG A 95 7.58 0.37 -15.55
N SER A 96 6.88 1.50 -15.66
CA SER A 96 6.75 2.23 -16.91
C SER A 96 8.10 2.71 -17.45
N VAL A 97 8.96 3.22 -16.57
CA VAL A 97 10.30 3.71 -16.94
C VAL A 97 11.23 2.57 -17.33
N THR A 98 11.19 1.43 -16.62
CA THR A 98 12.12 0.32 -16.84
C THR A 98 11.71 -0.60 -17.98
N LEU A 99 10.41 -0.86 -18.14
CA LEU A 99 9.87 -1.84 -19.08
C LEU A 99 9.04 -1.21 -20.21
N GLY A 100 8.82 0.11 -20.19
CA GLY A 100 8.00 0.81 -21.19
C GLY A 100 6.51 0.47 -21.15
N MET A 101 6.07 -0.36 -20.21
CA MET A 101 4.66 -0.78 -20.07
C MET A 101 4.18 -0.70 -18.61
N PRO A 102 3.03 -0.10 -18.34
CA PRO A 102 2.14 0.65 -19.24
C PRO A 102 2.76 1.97 -19.73
N PRO A 103 2.18 2.62 -20.78
CA PRO A 103 2.64 3.93 -21.23
C PRO A 103 2.67 4.93 -20.07
N LEU A 104 3.75 5.73 -19.98
CA LEU A 104 3.96 6.65 -18.85
C LEU A 104 2.78 7.61 -18.69
N PHE A 105 2.34 8.19 -19.77
CA PHE A 105 1.19 9.10 -19.82
C PHE A 105 0.17 8.61 -20.86
N PRO A 106 -1.12 8.59 -20.53
CA PRO A 106 -1.76 8.96 -19.26
C PRO A 106 -1.84 7.79 -18.25
N THR A 107 -1.58 6.54 -18.71
CA THR A 107 -1.99 5.30 -18.02
C THR A 107 -1.20 5.04 -16.74
N ALA A 108 0.15 5.05 -16.79
CA ALA A 108 0.96 4.78 -15.61
C ALA A 108 0.78 5.85 -14.54
N PHE A 109 0.60 7.10 -14.97
CA PHE A 109 0.35 8.23 -14.07
C PHE A 109 -0.99 8.05 -13.32
N ALA A 110 -2.08 7.75 -14.03
CA ALA A 110 -3.37 7.48 -13.40
C ALA A 110 -3.32 6.24 -12.48
N MET A 111 -2.57 5.19 -12.87
CA MET A 111 -2.37 4.01 -12.04
C MET A 111 -1.55 4.31 -10.78
N ALA A 112 -0.58 5.22 -10.83
CA ALA A 112 0.22 5.61 -9.67
C ALA A 112 -0.63 6.22 -8.57
N PHE A 113 -1.51 7.15 -8.92
CA PHE A 113 -2.45 7.75 -7.96
C PHE A 113 -3.46 6.71 -7.43
N ALA A 114 -4.00 5.89 -8.30
CA ALA A 114 -4.94 4.85 -7.90
C ALA A 114 -4.30 3.86 -6.90
N LEU A 115 -3.12 3.32 -7.22
CA LEU A 115 -2.41 2.37 -6.37
C LEU A 115 -1.93 3.00 -5.06
N ALA A 116 -1.52 4.27 -5.09
CA ALA A 116 -1.20 5.01 -3.87
C ALA A 116 -2.42 5.09 -2.93
N VAL A 117 -3.59 5.38 -3.46
CA VAL A 117 -4.85 5.40 -2.69
C VAL A 117 -5.25 4.02 -2.21
N TYR A 118 -5.09 2.96 -3.02
CA TYR A 118 -5.31 1.57 -2.58
C TYR A 118 -4.46 1.22 -1.36
N GLY A 119 -3.14 1.46 -1.43
CA GLY A 119 -2.22 1.18 -0.33
C GLY A 119 -2.48 2.04 0.90
N PHE A 120 -2.80 3.32 0.71
CA PHE A 120 -3.13 4.24 1.80
C PHE A 120 -4.43 3.86 2.52
N MET A 121 -5.51 3.69 1.76
CA MET A 121 -6.83 3.41 2.32
C MET A 121 -6.89 2.04 3.01
N SER A 122 -6.26 1.01 2.41
CA SER A 122 -6.17 -0.31 3.03
C SER A 122 -5.48 -0.25 4.39
N GLY A 123 -4.33 0.43 4.48
CA GLY A 123 -3.60 0.58 5.73
C GLY A 123 -4.30 1.47 6.76
N LEU A 124 -4.96 2.54 6.31
CA LEU A 124 -5.69 3.46 7.19
C LEU A 124 -6.93 2.79 7.81
N LEU A 125 -7.75 2.15 6.97
CA LEU A 125 -8.98 1.48 7.42
C LEU A 125 -8.65 0.29 8.32
N TYR A 126 -7.65 -0.51 7.99
CA TYR A 126 -7.22 -1.64 8.82
C TYR A 126 -6.76 -1.22 10.22
N ARG A 127 -6.14 -0.02 10.33
CA ARG A 127 -5.72 0.52 11.64
C ARG A 127 -6.87 1.12 12.44
N LYS A 128 -7.89 1.66 11.76
CA LYS A 128 -9.06 2.30 12.40
C LYS A 128 -10.16 1.31 12.79
N LEU A 129 -10.32 0.25 12.02
CA LEU A 129 -11.34 -0.78 12.29
C LEU A 129 -10.77 -1.85 13.24
N SER A 130 -11.65 -2.48 14.03
CA SER A 130 -11.29 -3.66 14.83
C SER A 130 -10.72 -4.76 13.94
N LYS A 131 -9.73 -5.52 14.45
CA LYS A 131 -9.07 -6.61 13.71
C LYS A 131 -9.98 -7.86 13.57
N ASN A 132 -11.19 -7.68 13.06
CA ASN A 132 -12.13 -8.76 12.75
C ASN A 132 -12.03 -9.15 11.28
N LYS A 133 -12.31 -10.41 10.96
CA LYS A 133 -12.30 -10.92 9.57
C LYS A 133 -13.18 -10.07 8.65
N ALA A 134 -14.38 -9.69 9.10
CA ALA A 134 -15.30 -8.84 8.34
C ALA A 134 -14.70 -7.46 8.01
N ASN A 135 -13.95 -6.88 8.94
CA ASN A 135 -13.36 -5.56 8.76
C ASN A 135 -12.20 -5.55 7.74
N VAL A 136 -11.50 -6.69 7.57
CA VAL A 136 -10.51 -6.85 6.49
C VAL A 136 -11.20 -6.79 5.13
N TYR A 137 -12.33 -7.49 4.95
CA TYR A 137 -13.11 -7.43 3.72
C TYR A 137 -13.67 -6.03 3.47
N ILE A 138 -14.23 -5.38 4.49
CA ILE A 138 -14.76 -4.01 4.38
C ILE A 138 -13.66 -3.04 3.96
N SER A 139 -12.49 -3.08 4.63
CA SER A 139 -11.37 -2.20 4.30
C SER A 139 -10.86 -2.44 2.88
N LEU A 140 -10.84 -3.70 2.42
CA LEU A 140 -10.44 -4.09 1.08
C LEU A 140 -11.41 -3.55 0.03
N VAL A 141 -12.71 -3.82 0.19
CA VAL A 141 -13.75 -3.37 -0.75
C VAL A 141 -13.79 -1.85 -0.84
N VAL A 142 -13.77 -1.15 0.30
CA VAL A 142 -13.77 0.32 0.32
C VAL A 142 -12.52 0.88 -0.37
N SER A 143 -11.33 0.34 -0.10
CA SER A 143 -10.10 0.79 -0.76
C SER A 143 -10.15 0.54 -2.27
N MET A 144 -10.75 -0.57 -2.72
CA MET A 144 -10.94 -0.87 -4.14
C MET A 144 -11.87 0.11 -4.83
N ILE A 145 -12.99 0.47 -4.21
CA ILE A 145 -13.94 1.44 -4.76
C ILE A 145 -13.28 2.81 -4.86
N VAL A 146 -12.69 3.30 -3.76
CA VAL A 146 -12.08 4.64 -3.72
C VAL A 146 -10.91 4.74 -4.72
N GLY A 147 -10.05 3.74 -4.79
CA GLY A 147 -8.92 3.74 -5.72
C GLY A 147 -9.35 3.73 -7.19
N ARG A 148 -10.46 3.05 -7.54
CA ARG A 148 -11.01 3.08 -8.90
C ARG A 148 -11.64 4.41 -9.26
N LEU A 149 -12.32 5.05 -8.32
CA LEU A 149 -12.85 6.39 -8.51
C LEU A 149 -11.71 7.38 -8.77
N VAL A 150 -10.64 7.30 -7.98
CA VAL A 150 -9.45 8.14 -8.17
C VAL A 150 -8.79 7.87 -9.53
N TRP A 151 -8.66 6.59 -9.93
CA TRP A 151 -8.15 6.25 -11.25
C TRP A 151 -8.96 6.92 -12.36
N GLY A 152 -10.29 6.85 -12.29
CA GLY A 152 -11.18 7.45 -13.29
C GLY A 152 -11.06 8.96 -13.34
N ILE A 153 -11.02 9.62 -12.18
CA ILE A 153 -10.87 11.09 -12.09
C ILE A 153 -9.52 11.52 -12.69
N VAL A 154 -8.43 10.88 -12.29
CA VAL A 154 -7.09 11.22 -12.80
C VAL A 154 -6.98 10.94 -14.30
N GLN A 155 -7.56 9.84 -14.78
CA GLN A 155 -7.59 9.51 -16.21
C GLN A 155 -8.35 10.59 -17.00
N LEU A 156 -9.51 11.03 -16.50
CA LEU A 156 -10.29 12.08 -17.12
C LEU A 156 -9.51 13.41 -17.16
N CYS A 157 -8.83 13.76 -16.08
CA CYS A 157 -7.97 14.95 -16.03
C CYS A 157 -6.80 14.84 -17.04
N CYS A 158 -6.17 13.68 -17.15
CA CYS A 158 -5.06 13.46 -18.08
C CYS A 158 -5.47 13.56 -19.56
N VAL A 159 -6.71 13.18 -19.89
CA VAL A 159 -7.25 13.28 -21.26
C VAL A 159 -7.81 14.69 -21.56
N GLY A 160 -7.70 15.64 -20.61
CA GLY A 160 -8.09 17.04 -20.81
C GLY A 160 -9.61 17.26 -20.78
N PHE A 161 -10.34 16.47 -19.99
CA PHE A 161 -11.81 16.49 -19.88
C PHE A 161 -12.54 16.22 -21.21
N ASP A 162 -11.87 15.58 -22.17
CA ASP A 162 -12.46 15.24 -23.46
C ASP A 162 -13.33 13.97 -23.31
N ILE A 163 -14.64 14.19 -23.14
CA ILE A 163 -15.62 13.12 -22.94
C ILE A 163 -15.72 12.20 -24.18
N SER A 164 -15.31 12.69 -25.34
CA SER A 164 -15.30 11.85 -26.55
C SER A 164 -14.22 10.76 -26.51
N LYS A 165 -13.10 11.04 -25.85
CA LYS A 165 -11.97 10.11 -25.69
C LYS A 165 -12.09 9.23 -24.44
N PHE A 166 -12.73 9.74 -23.38
CA PHE A 166 -12.94 9.02 -22.14
C PHE A 166 -14.40 9.11 -21.70
N SER A 167 -15.23 8.26 -22.26
CA SER A 167 -16.66 8.18 -21.95
C SER A 167 -16.92 7.37 -20.67
N LEU A 168 -18.12 7.52 -20.10
CA LEU A 168 -18.58 6.73 -18.96
C LEU A 168 -18.54 5.21 -19.26
N ALA A 169 -18.79 4.81 -20.49
CA ALA A 169 -18.69 3.44 -20.95
C ALA A 169 -17.25 2.92 -20.91
N THR A 170 -16.28 3.73 -21.33
CA THR A 170 -14.84 3.40 -21.26
C THR A 170 -14.38 3.27 -19.81
N PHE A 171 -14.85 4.17 -18.91
CA PHE A 171 -14.58 4.05 -17.48
C PHE A 171 -15.14 2.74 -16.92
N TRP A 172 -16.43 2.43 -17.21
CA TRP A 172 -17.09 1.23 -16.69
C TRP A 172 -16.41 -0.06 -17.16
N THR A 173 -16.08 -0.15 -18.46
CA THR A 173 -15.38 -1.31 -19.01
C THR A 173 -13.97 -1.46 -18.43
N GLY A 174 -13.21 -0.38 -18.30
CA GLY A 174 -11.85 -0.41 -17.75
C GLY A 174 -11.82 -0.66 -16.24
N ALA A 175 -12.64 0.06 -15.49
CA ALA A 175 -12.63 0.03 -14.03
C ALA A 175 -13.35 -1.20 -13.44
N VAL A 176 -14.38 -1.74 -14.11
CA VAL A 176 -15.20 -2.81 -13.55
C VAL A 176 -15.06 -4.08 -14.39
N VAL A 177 -15.52 -4.06 -15.65
CA VAL A 177 -15.66 -5.29 -16.46
C VAL A 177 -14.33 -6.01 -16.65
N ASN A 178 -13.28 -5.29 -17.07
CA ASN A 178 -11.97 -5.89 -17.30
C ASN A 178 -11.27 -6.31 -15.99
N ALA A 179 -11.65 -5.75 -14.85
CA ALA A 179 -10.99 -6.03 -13.60
C ALA A 179 -11.71 -7.07 -12.72
N ILE A 180 -12.88 -7.58 -13.13
CA ILE A 180 -13.63 -8.61 -12.38
C ILE A 180 -12.74 -9.80 -11.97
N PRO A 181 -11.96 -10.43 -12.86
CA PRO A 181 -11.11 -11.57 -12.47
C PRO A 181 -10.08 -11.17 -11.40
N GLY A 182 -9.47 -9.99 -11.55
CA GLY A 182 -8.52 -9.46 -10.56
C GLY A 182 -9.16 -9.16 -9.21
N ILE A 183 -10.38 -8.61 -9.20
CA ILE A 183 -11.15 -8.35 -7.98
C ILE A 183 -11.42 -9.65 -7.22
N ILE A 184 -11.87 -10.69 -7.90
CA ILE A 184 -12.16 -11.98 -7.28
C ILE A 184 -10.89 -12.57 -6.64
N ILE A 185 -9.78 -12.58 -7.37
CA ILE A 185 -8.50 -13.06 -6.84
C ILE A 185 -8.05 -12.24 -5.63
N GLN A 186 -8.16 -10.93 -5.67
CA GLN A 186 -7.79 -10.05 -4.57
C GLN A 186 -8.67 -10.27 -3.33
N LEU A 187 -9.99 -10.45 -3.51
CA LEU A 187 -10.95 -10.72 -2.43
C LEU A 187 -10.73 -12.08 -1.75
N VAL A 188 -10.14 -13.04 -2.44
CA VAL A 188 -9.80 -14.35 -1.85
C VAL A 188 -8.39 -14.34 -1.27
N LEU A 189 -7.40 -13.91 -2.05
CA LEU A 189 -5.99 -14.04 -1.68
C LEU A 189 -5.57 -13.08 -0.57
N ILE A 190 -5.99 -11.82 -0.64
CA ILE A 190 -5.56 -10.81 0.34
C ILE A 190 -6.06 -11.12 1.75
N PRO A 191 -7.34 -11.43 1.99
CA PRO A 191 -7.80 -11.77 3.33
C PRO A 191 -7.14 -13.05 3.88
N ILE A 192 -6.88 -14.05 3.04
CA ILE A 192 -6.18 -15.28 3.47
C ILE A 192 -4.79 -14.93 3.98
N ILE A 193 -4.02 -14.14 3.24
CA ILE A 193 -2.66 -13.75 3.63
C ILE A 193 -2.69 -12.87 4.89
N VAL A 194 -3.59 -11.87 4.95
CA VAL A 194 -3.69 -10.96 6.11
C VAL A 194 -4.15 -11.67 7.37
N MET A 195 -4.97 -12.72 7.25
CA MET A 195 -5.40 -13.53 8.41
C MET A 195 -4.37 -14.56 8.84
N ALA A 196 -3.42 -14.92 7.96
CA ALA A 196 -2.32 -15.83 8.27
C ALA A 196 -1.11 -15.11 8.93
N LEU A 197 -1.04 -13.78 8.78
CA LEU A 197 -0.03 -12.90 9.40
C LEU A 197 -0.42 -12.49 10.80
#